data_7e7cbc07a9b933cba665c2aeb33e9fd4
#
_entry.id   7e7cbc07a9b933cba665c2aeb33e9fd4
#
_cell.length_a   1.000
_cell.length_b   1.000
_cell.length_c   1.000
_cell.angle_alpha   90.00
_cell.angle_beta   90.00
_cell.angle_gamma   90.00
#
_symmetry.space_group_name_H-M   'P 1'
#
loop_
_entity.id
_entity.type
_entity.pdbx_description
1 polymer ?
#
loop_
_entity_poly.entity_id
_entity_poly.type
_entity_poly.pdbx_seq_one_letter_code
_entity_poly.pdbx_strand_id
1 'polypeptide(L)'
;MYEDINNQHVQSPKMDLVKEGLSLNDPYIYVCVKQYMNNTTQEAYPSIATIVKDSGMKRNSVVESLQRLEQAGYLEIIKVSGKSNHYKFSPYKVFEIFSYDFLKQPNLTHKERAYLVVMQQFMYKNPYTGLGCVSFTTKEIEKRTGLNYRTIKKYEKSLQEKGIFSTTPTRKKDAETGLMLETRNYDFKEFSNLVAMKFLESDLKFAEHDENFQRVDQQLKDMAKQIQMLKDENDRLKKQLQDNLEIVL
;
A
#
# COMPACT_ATOMS: atom_id res chain seq x y z
N MET A 1 -15.70 9.96 -13.95
CA MET A 1 -15.19 10.37 -12.62
C MET A 1 -14.00 9.53 -12.12
N TYR A 2 -13.72 8.34 -12.71
CA TYR A 2 -12.57 7.47 -12.35
C TYR A 2 -11.29 7.76 -13.15
N GLU A 3 -11.36 8.41 -14.30
CA GLU A 3 -10.17 8.75 -15.12
C GLU A 3 -9.30 9.84 -14.51
N ASP A 4 -9.86 10.74 -13.71
CA ASP A 4 -9.10 11.82 -13.06
C ASP A 4 -8.26 11.34 -11.84
N ILE A 5 -8.61 10.22 -11.23
CA ILE A 5 -7.88 9.67 -10.08
C ILE A 5 -6.52 9.12 -10.52
N ASN A 6 -6.43 8.53 -11.71
CA ASN A 6 -5.20 7.93 -12.22
C ASN A 6 -4.06 8.93 -12.48
N ASN A 7 -4.38 10.22 -12.66
CA ASN A 7 -3.38 11.27 -12.93
C ASN A 7 -2.91 12.03 -11.68
N GLN A 8 -3.44 11.71 -10.49
CA GLN A 8 -3.17 12.48 -9.26
C GLN A 8 -2.31 11.74 -8.23
N HIS A 9 -1.77 10.58 -8.57
CA HIS A 9 -0.99 9.78 -7.62
C HIS A 9 0.23 9.09 -8.24
N VAL A 10 1.17 8.75 -7.37
CA VAL A 10 2.39 8.00 -7.70
C VAL A 10 2.41 6.68 -6.93
N GLN A 11 2.72 5.60 -7.62
CA GLN A 11 2.97 4.31 -7.01
C GLN A 11 4.46 4.16 -6.67
N SER A 12 4.77 3.68 -5.48
CA SER A 12 6.12 3.35 -5.03
C SER A 12 6.18 1.92 -4.52
N PRO A 13 7.18 1.12 -4.91
CA PRO A 13 7.37 -0.21 -4.36
C PRO A 13 7.62 -0.16 -2.85
N LYS A 14 7.31 -1.24 -2.15
CA LYS A 14 7.76 -1.40 -0.76
C LYS A 14 9.25 -1.67 -0.74
N MET A 15 9.98 -0.93 0.08
CA MET A 15 11.44 -0.96 0.19
C MET A 15 11.85 -1.35 1.61
N ASP A 16 12.73 -2.34 1.75
CA ASP A 16 13.33 -2.69 3.04
C ASP A 16 14.65 -1.92 3.21
N LEU A 17 14.57 -0.77 3.88
CA LEU A 17 15.69 0.16 3.98
C LEU A 17 16.96 -0.50 4.54
N VAL A 18 16.81 -1.33 5.56
CA VAL A 18 17.95 -1.94 6.26
C VAL A 18 18.59 -3.05 5.44
N LYS A 19 17.78 -3.95 4.86
CA LYS A 19 18.30 -5.08 4.07
C LYS A 19 18.91 -4.63 2.75
N GLU A 20 18.37 -3.58 2.16
CA GLU A 20 18.75 -3.11 0.81
C GLU A 20 19.78 -1.98 0.86
N GLY A 21 20.23 -1.60 2.07
CA GLY A 21 21.22 -0.53 2.24
C GLY A 21 20.69 0.85 1.85
N LEU A 22 19.39 1.03 1.90
CA LEU A 22 18.72 2.29 1.56
C LEU A 22 18.67 3.24 2.76
N SER A 23 18.63 4.52 2.48
CA SER A 23 18.39 5.58 3.47
C SER A 23 16.92 6.00 3.49
N LEU A 24 16.53 6.71 4.56
CA LEU A 24 15.19 7.29 4.69
C LEU A 24 14.77 8.14 3.46
N ASN A 25 15.72 8.79 2.81
CA ASN A 25 15.45 9.69 1.68
C ASN A 25 15.14 8.94 0.38
N ASP A 26 15.59 7.71 0.23
CA ASP A 26 15.58 7.01 -1.05
C ASP A 26 14.16 6.70 -1.55
N PRO A 27 13.23 6.17 -0.74
CA PRO A 27 11.84 6.01 -1.16
C PRO A 27 11.18 7.35 -1.54
N TYR A 28 11.50 8.43 -0.84
CA TYR A 28 10.97 9.75 -1.16
C TYR A 28 11.51 10.28 -2.49
N ILE A 29 12.82 10.13 -2.77
CA ILE A 29 13.40 10.49 -4.06
C ILE A 29 12.82 9.62 -5.19
N TYR A 30 12.61 8.33 -4.95
CA TYR A 30 11.92 7.47 -5.92
C TYR A 30 10.55 8.05 -6.31
N VAL A 31 9.73 8.43 -5.33
CA VAL A 31 8.41 9.04 -5.57
C VAL A 31 8.55 10.37 -6.32
N CYS A 32 9.52 11.22 -5.96
CA CYS A 32 9.79 12.49 -6.65
C CYS A 32 10.21 12.31 -8.13
N VAL A 33 10.87 11.22 -8.48
CA VAL A 33 11.22 10.92 -9.89
C VAL A 33 10.03 10.28 -10.60
N LYS A 34 9.35 9.34 -9.95
CA LYS A 34 8.24 8.56 -10.50
C LYS A 34 7.04 9.42 -10.90
N GLN A 35 6.81 10.57 -10.24
CA GLN A 35 5.74 11.49 -10.64
C GLN A 35 5.85 12.01 -12.09
N TYR A 36 7.06 11.94 -12.69
CA TYR A 36 7.32 12.33 -14.07
C TYR A 36 7.25 11.15 -15.06
N MET A 37 6.85 9.98 -14.59
CA MET A 37 6.84 8.79 -15.42
C MET A 37 5.77 8.88 -16.51
N ASN A 38 6.18 8.60 -17.73
CA ASN A 38 5.26 8.32 -18.81
C ASN A 38 4.73 6.89 -18.67
N ASN A 39 3.41 6.73 -18.56
CA ASN A 39 2.77 5.43 -18.33
C ASN A 39 2.94 4.45 -19.51
N THR A 40 3.16 4.96 -20.72
CA THR A 40 3.36 4.12 -21.91
C THR A 40 4.78 3.56 -21.98
N THR A 41 5.80 4.42 -21.73
CA THR A 41 7.20 4.00 -21.82
C THR A 41 7.77 3.48 -20.51
N GLN A 42 7.09 3.71 -19.39
CA GLN A 42 7.56 3.41 -18.03
C GLN A 42 8.89 4.13 -17.69
N GLU A 43 9.16 5.25 -18.32
CA GLU A 43 10.34 6.06 -18.16
C GLU A 43 10.02 7.48 -17.70
N ALA A 44 10.94 8.11 -16.99
CA ALA A 44 10.86 9.51 -16.58
C ALA A 44 12.13 10.26 -16.99
N TYR A 45 12.00 11.58 -17.20
CA TYR A 45 13.09 12.41 -17.74
C TYR A 45 13.37 13.69 -16.91
N PRO A 46 13.09 13.76 -15.60
CA PRO A 46 13.36 14.97 -14.85
C PRO A 46 14.88 15.22 -14.77
N SER A 47 15.26 16.49 -14.85
CA SER A 47 16.64 16.88 -14.57
C SER A 47 16.94 16.73 -13.06
N ILE A 48 18.21 16.58 -12.69
CA ILE A 48 18.62 16.61 -11.28
C ILE A 48 18.17 17.92 -10.62
N ALA A 49 18.22 19.04 -11.33
CA ALA A 49 17.74 20.34 -10.81
C ALA A 49 16.24 20.31 -10.50
N THR A 50 15.43 19.67 -11.34
CA THR A 50 14.00 19.46 -11.13
C THR A 50 13.75 18.63 -9.88
N ILE A 51 14.44 17.49 -9.72
CA ILE A 51 14.31 16.62 -8.55
C ILE A 51 14.73 17.35 -7.26
N VAL A 52 15.81 18.14 -7.32
CA VAL A 52 16.25 18.99 -6.19
C VAL A 52 15.17 19.99 -5.79
N LYS A 53 14.58 20.67 -6.76
CA LYS A 53 13.50 21.65 -6.53
C LYS A 53 12.28 20.99 -5.88
N ASP A 54 11.83 19.87 -6.40
CA ASP A 54 10.61 19.21 -5.93
C ASP A 54 10.80 18.51 -4.58
N SER A 55 11.96 17.87 -4.40
CA SER A 55 12.26 17.19 -3.14
C SER A 55 12.62 18.14 -2.01
N GLY A 56 13.11 19.34 -2.31
CA GLY A 56 13.70 20.28 -1.34
C GLY A 56 15.03 19.79 -0.75
N MET A 57 15.68 18.81 -1.38
CA MET A 57 16.93 18.22 -0.92
C MET A 57 18.14 18.85 -1.63
N LYS A 58 19.32 18.72 -1.01
CA LYS A 58 20.58 19.13 -1.64
C LYS A 58 20.92 18.21 -2.82
N ARG A 59 21.57 18.78 -3.86
CA ARG A 59 21.96 18.05 -5.07
C ARG A 59 22.73 16.74 -4.78
N ASN A 60 23.72 16.79 -3.91
CA ASN A 60 24.52 15.60 -3.58
C ASN A 60 23.64 14.50 -2.96
N SER A 61 22.74 14.85 -2.03
CA SER A 61 21.83 13.89 -1.42
C SER A 61 20.86 13.26 -2.43
N VAL A 62 20.41 14.04 -3.43
CA VAL A 62 19.59 13.51 -4.52
C VAL A 62 20.38 12.50 -5.36
N VAL A 63 21.62 12.85 -5.74
CA VAL A 63 22.49 11.98 -6.55
C VAL A 63 22.82 10.69 -5.81
N GLU A 64 23.17 10.77 -4.52
CA GLU A 64 23.44 9.61 -3.68
C GLU A 64 22.22 8.70 -3.53
N SER A 65 21.03 9.28 -3.34
CA SER A 65 19.78 8.52 -3.29
C SER A 65 19.49 7.79 -4.60
N LEU A 66 19.66 8.46 -5.73
CA LEU A 66 19.47 7.84 -7.05
C LEU A 66 20.44 6.69 -7.29
N GLN A 67 21.71 6.83 -6.88
CA GLN A 67 22.70 5.76 -6.99
C GLN A 67 22.34 4.54 -6.13
N ARG A 68 21.87 4.75 -4.88
CA ARG A 68 21.40 3.63 -4.03
C ARG A 68 20.17 2.94 -4.60
N LEU A 69 19.21 3.71 -5.14
CA LEU A 69 18.04 3.16 -5.80
C LEU A 69 18.39 2.31 -7.04
N GLU A 70 19.39 2.76 -7.82
CA GLU A 70 19.92 2.01 -8.95
C GLU A 70 20.62 0.73 -8.50
N GLN A 71 21.49 0.82 -7.48
CA GLN A 71 22.19 -0.34 -6.90
C GLN A 71 21.22 -1.37 -6.31
N ALA A 72 20.12 -0.92 -5.69
CA ALA A 72 19.07 -1.77 -5.16
C ALA A 72 18.11 -2.31 -6.25
N GLY A 73 18.29 -1.90 -7.51
CA GLY A 73 17.51 -2.40 -8.65
C GLY A 73 16.11 -1.81 -8.79
N TYR A 74 15.80 -0.69 -8.15
CA TYR A 74 14.48 -0.03 -8.27
C TYR A 74 14.32 0.79 -9.54
N LEU A 75 15.41 1.28 -10.08
CA LEU A 75 15.45 2.01 -11.35
C LEU A 75 16.82 1.84 -12.01
N GLU A 76 16.86 2.06 -13.31
CA GLU A 76 18.07 2.19 -14.13
C GLU A 76 18.26 3.65 -14.53
N ILE A 77 19.50 4.17 -14.44
CA ILE A 77 19.83 5.54 -14.81
C ILE A 77 20.60 5.55 -16.13
N ILE A 78 19.92 5.90 -17.20
CA ILE A 78 20.52 6.04 -18.54
C ILE A 78 21.00 7.48 -18.69
N LYS A 79 22.32 7.66 -18.67
CA LYS A 79 22.96 8.97 -18.86
C LYS A 79 22.97 9.35 -20.33
N VAL A 80 22.40 10.52 -20.65
CA VAL A 80 22.37 11.05 -22.01
C VAL A 80 23.23 12.33 -22.07
N SER A 81 24.25 12.33 -22.92
CA SER A 81 25.13 13.49 -23.05
C SER A 81 24.38 14.74 -23.48
N GLY A 82 24.56 15.84 -22.75
CA GLY A 82 23.90 17.13 -23.04
C GLY A 82 22.42 17.20 -22.77
N LYS A 83 21.82 16.16 -22.15
CA LYS A 83 20.38 16.09 -21.81
C LYS A 83 20.16 15.65 -20.36
N SER A 84 18.91 15.66 -19.93
CA SER A 84 18.50 15.04 -18.66
C SER A 84 18.72 13.52 -18.71
N ASN A 85 19.00 12.93 -17.54
CA ASN A 85 19.02 11.47 -17.41
C ASN A 85 17.64 10.89 -17.70
N HIS A 86 17.62 9.67 -18.22
CA HIS A 86 16.43 8.86 -18.30
C HIS A 86 16.40 7.89 -17.10
N TYR A 87 15.25 7.75 -16.48
CA TYR A 87 15.04 6.85 -15.35
C TYR A 87 14.01 5.81 -15.77
N LYS A 88 14.44 4.56 -15.92
CA LYS A 88 13.59 3.44 -16.24
C LYS A 88 13.28 2.68 -14.97
N PHE A 89 11.98 2.49 -14.67
CA PHE A 89 11.55 1.87 -13.42
C PHE A 89 11.44 0.37 -13.56
N SER A 90 11.94 -0.34 -12.55
CA SER A 90 11.77 -1.79 -12.46
C SER A 90 10.33 -2.16 -12.10
N PRO A 91 9.78 -3.27 -12.64
CA PRO A 91 8.44 -3.72 -12.31
C PRO A 91 8.38 -4.22 -10.86
N TYR A 92 7.24 -4.02 -10.20
CA TYR A 92 6.98 -4.49 -8.84
C TYR A 92 5.54 -4.95 -8.67
N LYS A 93 5.32 -5.90 -7.75
CA LYS A 93 3.98 -6.46 -7.47
C LYS A 93 3.26 -5.77 -6.31
N VAL A 94 4.03 -5.27 -5.34
CA VAL A 94 3.49 -4.66 -4.12
C VAL A 94 3.96 -3.21 -4.06
N PHE A 95 3.02 -2.29 -3.91
CA PHE A 95 3.30 -0.85 -3.93
C PHE A 95 2.44 -0.09 -2.92
N GLU A 96 2.85 1.13 -2.66
CA GLU A 96 2.12 2.16 -1.93
C GLU A 96 1.75 3.30 -2.88
N ILE A 97 0.65 3.99 -2.58
CA ILE A 97 0.13 5.09 -3.40
C ILE A 97 0.33 6.41 -2.66
N PHE A 98 0.87 7.41 -3.36
CA PHE A 98 1.11 8.75 -2.83
C PHE A 98 0.44 9.79 -3.73
N SER A 99 -0.34 10.70 -3.15
CA SER A 99 -0.91 11.81 -3.91
C SER A 99 0.15 12.86 -4.26
N TYR A 100 -0.02 13.55 -5.39
CA TYR A 100 0.84 14.68 -5.74
C TYR A 100 0.75 15.83 -4.73
N ASP A 101 -0.40 16.03 -4.09
CA ASP A 101 -0.59 17.05 -3.06
C ASP A 101 0.29 16.80 -1.84
N PHE A 102 0.51 15.53 -1.48
CA PHE A 102 1.45 15.18 -0.44
C PHE A 102 2.87 15.67 -0.74
N LEU A 103 3.34 15.50 -1.97
CA LEU A 103 4.67 15.94 -2.38
C LEU A 103 4.83 17.46 -2.34
N LYS A 104 3.74 18.19 -2.53
CA LYS A 104 3.70 19.66 -2.60
C LYS A 104 3.34 20.33 -1.29
N GLN A 105 3.06 19.59 -0.20
CA GLN A 105 2.66 20.18 1.07
C GLN A 105 3.72 21.16 1.63
N PRO A 106 3.43 22.46 1.74
CA PRO A 106 4.42 23.48 2.12
C PRO A 106 4.86 23.36 3.58
N ASN A 107 3.99 22.84 4.45
CA ASN A 107 4.24 22.75 5.88
C ASN A 107 5.19 21.61 6.29
N LEU A 108 5.53 20.70 5.37
CA LEU A 108 6.40 19.57 5.64
C LEU A 108 7.81 19.81 5.10
N THR A 109 8.81 19.56 5.93
CA THR A 109 10.19 19.49 5.49
C THR A 109 10.41 18.22 4.65
N HIS A 110 11.45 18.20 3.80
CA HIS A 110 11.79 17.02 3.01
C HIS A 110 12.05 15.77 3.88
N LYS A 111 12.61 15.95 5.07
CA LYS A 111 12.87 14.84 6.02
C LYS A 111 11.59 14.26 6.59
N GLU A 112 10.61 15.10 6.88
CA GLU A 112 9.29 14.67 7.36
C GLU A 112 8.53 13.95 6.25
N ARG A 113 8.58 14.44 5.01
CA ARG A 113 8.00 13.75 3.86
C ARG A 113 8.64 12.38 3.65
N ALA A 114 9.98 12.31 3.70
CA ALA A 114 10.70 11.05 3.61
C ALA A 114 10.29 10.06 4.72
N TYR A 115 10.17 10.55 5.96
CA TYR A 115 9.70 9.74 7.08
C TYR A 115 8.27 9.22 6.86
N LEU A 116 7.36 10.06 6.39
CA LEU A 116 5.98 9.67 6.11
C LEU A 116 5.87 8.68 4.95
N VAL A 117 6.67 8.82 3.89
CA VAL A 117 6.73 7.85 2.79
C VAL A 117 7.11 6.46 3.32
N VAL A 118 8.08 6.39 4.22
CA VAL A 118 8.48 5.11 4.82
C VAL A 118 7.42 4.60 5.79
N MET A 119 6.83 5.46 6.63
CA MET A 119 5.81 5.04 7.58
C MET A 119 4.55 4.52 6.89
N GLN A 120 4.19 5.05 5.72
CA GLN A 120 3.04 4.57 4.96
C GLN A 120 3.17 3.10 4.54
N GLN A 121 4.38 2.60 4.31
CA GLN A 121 4.59 1.17 3.98
C GLN A 121 4.11 0.21 5.08
N PHE A 122 4.01 0.71 6.31
CA PHE A 122 3.57 -0.06 7.49
C PHE A 122 2.13 0.25 7.90
N MET A 123 1.46 1.13 7.16
CA MET A 123 0.11 1.57 7.47
C MET A 123 -0.91 0.49 7.14
N TYR A 124 -1.90 0.33 8.00
CA TYR A 124 -3.07 -0.49 7.80
C TYR A 124 -4.34 0.27 8.18
N LYS A 125 -5.50 -0.19 7.72
CA LYS A 125 -6.78 0.40 8.09
C LYS A 125 -7.16 -0.06 9.50
N ASN A 126 -7.38 0.89 10.39
CA ASN A 126 -7.88 0.59 11.72
C ASN A 126 -9.36 0.15 11.60
N PRO A 127 -9.73 -1.07 12.05
CA PRO A 127 -11.09 -1.57 11.90
C PRO A 127 -12.14 -0.79 12.71
N TYR A 128 -11.71 -0.06 13.75
CA TYR A 128 -12.62 0.70 14.61
C TYR A 128 -12.83 2.14 14.15
N THR A 129 -11.79 2.78 13.60
CA THR A 129 -11.86 4.19 13.20
C THR A 129 -11.96 4.38 11.68
N GLY A 130 -11.70 3.35 10.91
CA GLY A 130 -11.62 3.43 9.45
C GLY A 130 -10.41 4.23 8.94
N LEU A 131 -9.57 4.75 9.83
CA LEU A 131 -8.40 5.56 9.50
C LEU A 131 -7.17 4.70 9.27
N GLY A 132 -6.21 5.22 8.50
CA GLY A 132 -4.89 4.61 8.39
C GLY A 132 -4.14 4.73 9.70
N CYS A 133 -3.58 3.63 10.16
CA CYS A 133 -2.78 3.63 11.37
C CYS A 133 -1.54 2.74 11.24
N VAL A 134 -0.56 3.01 12.08
CA VAL A 134 0.64 2.19 12.27
C VAL A 134 0.74 1.81 13.74
N SER A 135 0.87 0.51 14.03
CA SER A 135 0.99 -0.01 15.40
C SER A 135 2.38 -0.61 15.60
N PHE A 136 3.35 0.25 15.88
CA PHE A 136 4.72 -0.15 16.16
C PHE A 136 5.25 0.51 17.44
N THR A 137 6.13 -0.22 18.12
CA THR A 137 7.01 0.38 19.12
C THR A 137 8.07 1.23 18.41
N THR A 138 8.62 2.22 19.11
CA THR A 138 9.76 2.99 18.57
C THR A 138 10.92 2.06 18.18
N LYS A 139 11.14 0.99 18.95
CA LYS A 139 12.19 -0.01 18.69
C LYS A 139 11.95 -0.79 17.39
N GLU A 140 10.70 -1.11 17.07
CA GLU A 140 10.33 -1.71 15.76
C GLU A 140 10.58 -0.74 14.60
N ILE A 141 10.27 0.55 14.78
CA ILE A 141 10.57 1.58 13.78
C ILE A 141 12.08 1.71 13.59
N GLU A 142 12.89 1.74 14.67
CA GLU A 142 14.36 1.73 14.59
C GLU A 142 14.87 0.55 13.76
N LYS A 143 14.40 -0.67 14.06
CA LYS A 143 14.81 -1.89 13.37
C LYS A 143 14.49 -1.88 11.89
N ARG A 144 13.36 -1.29 11.49
CA ARG A 144 12.89 -1.27 10.09
C ARG A 144 13.44 -0.12 9.26
N THR A 145 13.74 1.00 9.91
CA THR A 145 14.16 2.23 9.21
C THR A 145 15.64 2.54 9.35
N GLY A 146 16.33 1.91 10.31
CA GLY A 146 17.72 2.24 10.68
C GLY A 146 17.85 3.61 11.39
N LEU A 147 16.75 4.29 11.69
CA LEU A 147 16.77 5.56 12.40
C LEU A 147 16.98 5.33 13.90
N ASN A 148 17.72 6.21 14.54
CA ASN A 148 17.84 6.18 16.00
C ASN A 148 16.60 6.76 16.70
N TYR A 149 16.38 6.36 17.95
CA TYR A 149 15.27 6.79 18.81
C TYR A 149 15.06 8.30 18.83
N ARG A 150 16.13 9.08 18.98
CA ARG A 150 16.05 10.55 19.07
C ARG A 150 15.50 11.16 17.77
N THR A 151 15.93 10.64 16.64
CA THR A 151 15.48 11.09 15.32
C THR A 151 13.99 10.77 15.10
N ILE A 152 13.57 9.55 15.47
CA ILE A 152 12.17 9.15 15.38
C ILE A 152 11.31 10.07 16.25
N LYS A 153 11.67 10.26 17.51
CA LYS A 153 10.95 11.15 18.44
C LYS A 153 10.88 12.60 17.96
N LYS A 154 11.94 13.09 17.31
CA LYS A 154 11.94 14.42 16.72
C LYS A 154 10.91 14.54 15.59
N TYR A 155 10.85 13.55 14.69
CA TYR A 155 9.85 13.56 13.60
C TYR A 155 8.43 13.39 14.14
N GLU A 156 8.22 12.46 15.07
CA GLU A 156 6.93 12.24 15.70
C GLU A 156 6.40 13.55 16.33
N LYS A 157 7.22 14.21 17.16
CA LYS A 157 6.83 15.46 17.81
C LYS A 157 6.46 16.54 16.79
N SER A 158 7.33 16.76 15.79
CA SER A 158 7.09 17.79 14.78
C SER A 158 5.83 17.51 13.95
N LEU A 159 5.57 16.26 13.57
CA LEU A 159 4.40 15.88 12.80
C LEU A 159 3.11 15.93 13.62
N GLN A 160 3.17 15.62 14.92
CA GLN A 160 2.04 15.80 15.82
C GLN A 160 1.68 17.29 16.02
N GLU A 161 2.69 18.14 16.22
CA GLU A 161 2.50 19.60 16.32
C GLU A 161 1.86 20.21 15.07
N LYS A 162 2.10 19.57 13.90
CA LYS A 162 1.50 19.95 12.61
C LYS A 162 0.14 19.29 12.35
N GLY A 163 -0.39 18.50 13.29
CA GLY A 163 -1.68 17.84 13.16
C GLY A 163 -1.72 16.67 12.16
N ILE A 164 -0.55 16.19 11.68
CA ILE A 164 -0.47 15.16 10.64
C ILE A 164 -0.96 13.82 11.17
N PHE A 165 -0.63 13.47 12.40
CA PHE A 165 -1.18 12.30 13.08
C PHE A 165 -1.37 12.56 14.57
N SER A 166 -2.18 11.73 15.20
CA SER A 166 -2.26 11.60 16.65
C SER A 166 -1.74 10.24 17.10
N THR A 167 -1.35 10.13 18.35
CA THR A 167 -0.94 8.84 18.93
C THR A 167 -1.95 8.41 19.99
N THR A 168 -2.39 7.16 19.89
CA THR A 168 -3.25 6.53 20.89
C THR A 168 -2.45 5.41 21.56
N PRO A 169 -2.34 5.39 22.90
CA PRO A 169 -1.69 4.29 23.60
C PRO A 169 -2.46 3.01 23.37
N THR A 170 -1.75 1.92 23.13
CA THR A 170 -2.33 0.60 22.95
C THR A 170 -1.41 -0.45 23.55
N ARG A 171 -1.85 -1.70 23.62
CA ARG A 171 -1.06 -2.83 24.10
C ARG A 171 -0.99 -3.89 23.03
N LYS A 172 0.18 -4.46 22.84
CA LYS A 172 0.43 -5.55 21.90
C LYS A 172 1.19 -6.66 22.60
N LYS A 173 0.79 -7.91 22.36
CA LYS A 173 1.55 -9.05 22.84
C LYS A 173 2.82 -9.20 22.00
N ASP A 174 3.96 -9.23 22.67
CA ASP A 174 5.25 -9.50 22.04
C ASP A 174 5.29 -10.96 21.57
N ALA A 175 5.71 -11.18 20.33
CA ALA A 175 5.70 -12.52 19.73
C ALA A 175 6.80 -13.44 20.28
N GLU A 176 7.91 -12.86 20.76
CA GLU A 176 9.07 -13.62 21.25
C GLU A 176 8.93 -13.90 22.74
N THR A 177 8.52 -12.91 23.52
CA THR A 177 8.47 -13.00 24.99
C THR A 177 7.08 -13.32 25.55
N GLY A 178 6.04 -13.16 24.74
CA GLY A 178 4.65 -13.30 25.17
C GLY A 178 4.13 -12.19 26.09
N LEU A 179 4.96 -11.22 26.44
CA LEU A 179 4.61 -10.12 27.34
C LEU A 179 3.75 -9.06 26.64
N MET A 180 2.88 -8.40 27.40
CA MET A 180 2.10 -7.26 26.91
C MET A 180 2.97 -6.00 26.93
N LEU A 181 3.37 -5.53 25.75
CA LEU A 181 4.12 -4.30 25.58
C LEU A 181 3.16 -3.12 25.34
N GLU A 182 3.46 -2.00 25.95
CA GLU A 182 2.83 -0.73 25.58
C GLU A 182 3.34 -0.29 24.22
N THR A 183 2.42 -0.16 23.30
CA THR A 183 2.65 0.35 21.94
C THR A 183 1.83 1.61 21.72
N ARG A 184 1.99 2.25 20.57
CA ARG A 184 1.19 3.40 20.18
C ARG A 184 0.66 3.16 18.78
N ASN A 185 -0.61 3.44 18.59
CA ASN A 185 -1.15 3.62 17.25
C ASN A 185 -0.88 5.06 16.81
N TYR A 186 -0.39 5.19 15.59
CA TYR A 186 -0.22 6.48 14.92
C TYR A 186 -1.42 6.62 13.97
N ASP A 187 -2.40 7.43 14.37
CA ASP A 187 -3.64 7.64 13.63
C ASP A 187 -3.46 8.86 12.72
N PHE A 188 -3.39 8.65 11.42
CA PHE A 188 -3.15 9.68 10.40
C PHE A 188 -4.46 10.34 9.95
N LYS A 189 -4.89 11.38 10.66
CA LYS A 189 -6.17 12.07 10.40
C LYS A 189 -6.12 13.00 9.20
N GLU A 190 -5.03 13.75 9.06
CA GLU A 190 -4.88 14.80 8.04
C GLU A 190 -4.45 14.22 6.66
N PHE A 191 -3.97 12.98 6.62
CA PHE A 191 -3.62 12.26 5.40
C PHE A 191 -4.80 11.48 4.82
N SER A 192 -6.04 11.91 5.08
CA SER A 192 -7.25 11.21 4.66
C SER A 192 -7.26 10.88 3.16
N ASN A 193 -6.74 11.75 2.31
CA ASN A 193 -6.70 11.51 0.86
C ASN A 193 -5.71 10.41 0.46
N LEU A 194 -4.52 10.38 1.05
CA LEU A 194 -3.51 9.33 0.85
C LEU A 194 -4.00 7.97 1.34
N VAL A 195 -4.55 7.99 2.54
CA VAL A 195 -5.09 6.82 3.21
C VAL A 195 -6.38 6.36 2.54
N ALA A 196 -7.26 7.29 2.15
CA ALA A 196 -8.50 6.97 1.46
C ALA A 196 -8.26 6.30 0.10
N MET A 197 -7.27 6.77 -0.69
CA MET A 197 -6.94 6.14 -1.98
C MET A 197 -6.40 4.72 -1.80
N LYS A 198 -5.52 4.49 -0.81
CA LYS A 198 -5.00 3.15 -0.51
C LYS A 198 -6.11 2.17 -0.12
N PHE A 199 -7.09 2.63 0.66
CA PHE A 199 -8.17 1.78 1.13
C PHE A 199 -9.33 1.69 0.15
N LEU A 200 -9.53 2.69 -0.71
CA LEU A 200 -10.54 2.64 -1.76
C LEU A 200 -10.28 1.47 -2.72
N GLU A 201 -9.04 1.28 -3.19
CA GLU A 201 -8.70 0.10 -4.01
C GLU A 201 -8.88 -1.22 -3.25
N SER A 202 -8.54 -1.24 -1.96
CA SER A 202 -8.74 -2.41 -1.11
C SER A 202 -10.23 -2.70 -0.92
N ASP A 203 -11.02 -1.67 -0.61
CA ASP A 203 -12.47 -1.80 -0.40
C ASP A 203 -13.19 -2.19 -1.69
N LEU A 204 -12.77 -1.68 -2.86
CA LEU A 204 -13.29 -2.10 -4.17
C LEU A 204 -12.98 -3.57 -4.47
N LYS A 205 -11.77 -4.04 -4.18
CA LYS A 205 -11.42 -5.47 -4.34
C LYS A 205 -12.18 -6.35 -3.36
N PHE A 206 -12.43 -5.91 -2.13
CA PHE A 206 -13.26 -6.63 -1.18
C PHE A 206 -14.73 -6.68 -1.63
N ALA A 207 -15.29 -5.57 -2.14
CA ALA A 207 -16.64 -5.52 -2.67
C ALA A 207 -16.80 -6.45 -3.88
N GLU A 208 -15.83 -6.44 -4.82
CA GLU A 208 -15.81 -7.33 -5.98
C GLU A 208 -15.70 -8.81 -5.59
N HIS A 209 -14.92 -9.10 -4.53
CA HIS A 209 -14.80 -10.45 -3.96
C HIS A 209 -16.08 -10.88 -3.26
N ASP A 210 -16.77 -9.97 -2.59
CA ASP A 210 -18.03 -10.22 -1.89
C ASP A 210 -19.18 -10.46 -2.89
N GLU A 211 -19.26 -9.69 -3.97
CA GLU A 211 -20.21 -9.93 -5.06
C GLU A 211 -19.99 -11.28 -5.76
N ASN A 212 -18.74 -11.64 -6.00
CA ASN A 212 -18.40 -12.96 -6.56
C ASN A 212 -18.77 -14.09 -5.59
N PHE A 213 -18.55 -13.91 -4.30
CA PHE A 213 -18.92 -14.89 -3.28
C PHE A 213 -20.45 -15.06 -3.19
N GLN A 214 -21.21 -13.96 -3.22
CA GLN A 214 -22.68 -14.01 -3.24
C GLN A 214 -23.21 -14.69 -4.49
N ARG A 215 -22.58 -14.46 -5.66
CA ARG A 215 -22.96 -15.13 -6.92
C ARG A 215 -22.73 -16.64 -6.84
N VAL A 216 -21.59 -17.08 -6.30
CA VAL A 216 -21.27 -18.50 -6.12
C VAL A 216 -22.22 -19.15 -5.09
N ASP A 217 -22.52 -18.47 -3.99
CA ASP A 217 -23.45 -18.97 -2.98
C ASP A 217 -24.88 -19.13 -3.56
N GLN A 218 -25.33 -18.19 -4.40
CA GLN A 218 -26.60 -18.32 -5.08
C GLN A 218 -26.63 -19.49 -6.08
N GLN A 219 -25.56 -19.67 -6.86
CA GLN A 219 -25.43 -20.81 -7.77
C GLN A 219 -25.46 -22.15 -7.03
N LEU A 220 -24.78 -22.26 -5.88
CA LEU A 220 -24.83 -23.45 -5.04
C LEU A 220 -26.23 -23.76 -4.52
N LYS A 221 -26.98 -22.72 -4.11
CA LYS A 221 -28.38 -22.87 -3.68
C LYS A 221 -29.28 -23.36 -4.81
N ASP A 222 -29.10 -22.84 -6.02
CA ASP A 222 -29.88 -23.24 -7.18
C ASP A 222 -29.55 -24.67 -7.64
N MET A 223 -28.27 -25.05 -7.60
CA MET A 223 -27.84 -26.44 -7.84
C MET A 223 -28.41 -27.42 -6.77
N ALA A 224 -28.41 -27.03 -5.51
CA ALA A 224 -28.99 -27.86 -4.46
C ALA A 224 -30.49 -28.10 -4.66
N LYS A 225 -31.26 -27.07 -5.10
CA LYS A 225 -32.66 -27.23 -5.48
C LYS A 225 -32.87 -28.18 -6.65
N GLN A 226 -32.04 -28.07 -7.70
CA GLN A 226 -32.10 -28.96 -8.87
C GLN A 226 -31.82 -30.44 -8.47
N ILE A 227 -30.82 -30.65 -7.62
CA ILE A 227 -30.51 -32.00 -7.09
C ILE A 227 -31.68 -32.56 -6.31
N GLN A 228 -32.36 -31.75 -5.50
CA GLN A 228 -33.53 -32.22 -4.75
C GLN A 228 -34.69 -32.57 -5.69
N MET A 229 -34.98 -31.75 -6.71
CA MET A 229 -36.03 -32.07 -7.69
C MET A 229 -35.74 -33.35 -8.45
N LEU A 230 -34.48 -33.57 -8.86
CA LEU A 230 -34.07 -34.81 -9.54
C LEU A 230 -34.16 -36.03 -8.64
N LYS A 231 -33.90 -35.91 -7.32
CA LYS A 231 -34.12 -36.99 -6.34
C LYS A 231 -35.59 -37.36 -6.21
N ASP A 232 -36.44 -36.34 -6.06
CA ASP A 232 -37.89 -36.53 -5.92
C ASP A 232 -38.49 -37.20 -7.16
N GLU A 233 -38.02 -36.79 -8.38
CA GLU A 233 -38.44 -37.40 -9.63
C GLU A 233 -37.94 -38.85 -9.77
N ASN A 234 -36.70 -39.12 -9.36
CA ASN A 234 -36.13 -40.46 -9.37
C ASN A 234 -36.91 -41.41 -8.42
N ASP A 235 -37.27 -40.91 -7.25
CA ASP A 235 -38.07 -41.70 -6.29
C ASP A 235 -39.49 -41.93 -6.81
N ARG A 236 -40.10 -40.96 -7.51
CA ARG A 236 -41.38 -41.13 -8.21
C ARG A 236 -41.31 -42.17 -9.32
N LEU A 237 -40.27 -42.15 -10.13
CA LEU A 237 -40.05 -43.12 -11.22
C LEU A 237 -39.81 -44.54 -10.66
N LYS A 238 -39.05 -44.67 -9.56
CA LYS A 238 -38.83 -45.96 -8.90
C LYS A 238 -40.14 -46.54 -8.39
N LYS A 239 -41.02 -45.72 -7.79
CA LYS A 239 -42.34 -46.15 -7.33
C LYS A 239 -43.22 -46.60 -8.49
N GLN A 240 -43.25 -45.85 -9.62
CA GLN A 240 -43.98 -46.25 -10.81
C GLN A 240 -43.48 -47.55 -11.41
N LEU A 241 -42.18 -47.81 -11.39
CA LEU A 241 -41.57 -49.06 -11.84
C LEU A 241 -41.96 -50.24 -10.95
N GLN A 242 -42.00 -50.05 -9.63
CA GLN A 242 -42.46 -51.06 -8.66
C GLN A 242 -43.95 -51.36 -8.86
N ASP A 243 -44.80 -50.37 -8.97
CA ASP A 243 -46.25 -50.52 -9.21
C ASP A 243 -46.53 -51.28 -10.53
N ASN A 244 -45.76 -51.00 -11.58
CA ASN A 244 -45.88 -51.68 -12.86
C ASN A 244 -45.38 -53.15 -12.85
N LEU A 245 -44.40 -53.49 -12.00
CA LEU A 245 -43.93 -54.87 -11.81
C LEU A 245 -44.90 -55.71 -11.02
N GLU A 246 -45.66 -55.13 -10.06
CA GLU A 246 -46.69 -55.84 -9.30
C GLU A 246 -47.94 -56.15 -10.14
N ILE A 247 -48.19 -55.44 -11.27
CA ILE A 247 -49.32 -55.68 -12.17
C ILE A 247 -49.04 -56.81 -13.16
N VAL A 248 -47.78 -57.19 -13.37
CA VAL A 248 -47.35 -58.20 -14.35
C VAL A 248 -47.15 -59.59 -13.73
N LEU A 249 -47.20 -59.73 -12.43
CA LEU A 249 -47.19 -60.99 -11.68
C LEU A 249 -48.58 -61.39 -11.22
#